data_c1ec6a6c50a763f26833e600bc1fbf06
#
_entry.id   c1ec6a6c50a763f26833e600bc1fbf06
#
_cell.length_a   1.000
_cell.length_b   1.000
_cell.length_c   1.000
_cell.angle_alpha   90.00
_cell.angle_beta   90.00
_cell.angle_gamma   90.00
#
_symmetry.space_group_name_H-M   'P 1'
#
loop_
_entity.id
_entity.type
_entity.pdbx_description
1 polymer ?
#
loop_
_entity_poly.entity_id
_entity_poly.type
_entity_poly.pdbx_seq_one_letter_code
_entity_poly.pdbx_strand_id
1 'polypeptide(L)'
;VVIRINNIKVLNSILKESNISDQSAILTIDKLDKIGLEGVKKELRQKGIKNIEQLIKLIQIKDIDKLDSLLTDQEGTNELKNLLNYLKLFDIKDIQLDFSLARGLTYYTSTIFELKLDASPNGLSIGGGGRYDNLIGMFAGRSVPAVGFSFGLDRIIELLSNE
;
A
#
# COMPACT_ATOMS: atom_id res chain seq x y z
N VAL A 1 -12.49 11.55 6.62
CA VAL A 1 -11.71 10.29 6.55
C VAL A 1 -11.28 10.07 5.12
N VAL A 2 -10.03 9.74 4.90
CA VAL A 2 -9.47 9.42 3.58
C VAL A 2 -9.12 7.94 3.52
N ILE A 3 -9.47 7.29 2.42
CA ILE A 3 -9.13 5.89 2.17
C ILE A 3 -7.94 5.87 1.21
N ARG A 4 -6.74 5.57 1.72
CA ARG A 4 -5.56 5.31 0.90
C ARG A 4 -5.61 3.89 0.36
N ILE A 5 -5.35 3.68 -0.90
CA ILE A 5 -5.32 2.35 -1.53
C ILE A 5 -4.05 2.16 -2.36
N ASN A 6 -3.57 0.93 -2.37
CA ASN A 6 -2.48 0.45 -3.21
C ASN A 6 -2.70 -1.05 -3.52
N ASN A 7 -1.74 -1.66 -4.19
CA ASN A 7 -1.73 -3.08 -4.50
C ASN A 7 -0.31 -3.64 -4.31
N ILE A 8 -0.19 -4.79 -3.66
CA ILE A 8 1.11 -5.45 -3.43
C ILE A 8 1.79 -5.81 -4.75
N LYS A 9 1.01 -6.18 -5.79
CA LYS A 9 1.55 -6.47 -7.12
C LYS A 9 2.18 -5.22 -7.75
N VAL A 10 1.59 -4.03 -7.52
CA VAL A 10 2.18 -2.74 -7.96
C VAL A 10 3.51 -2.51 -7.26
N LEU A 11 3.59 -2.70 -5.94
CA LEU A 11 4.86 -2.56 -5.20
C LEU A 11 5.93 -3.53 -5.73
N ASN A 12 5.55 -4.78 -5.98
CA ASN A 12 6.46 -5.76 -6.56
C ASN A 12 6.94 -5.36 -7.97
N SER A 13 6.03 -4.84 -8.81
CA SER A 13 6.38 -4.35 -10.15
C SER A 13 7.32 -3.13 -10.07
N ILE A 14 7.08 -2.21 -9.14
CA ILE A 14 7.97 -1.06 -8.88
C ILE A 14 9.37 -1.53 -8.44
N LEU A 15 9.47 -2.53 -7.54
CA LEU A 15 10.76 -3.10 -7.15
C LEU A 15 11.48 -3.71 -8.35
N LYS A 16 10.77 -4.46 -9.19
CA LYS A 16 11.31 -5.09 -10.41
C LYS A 16 11.84 -4.04 -11.38
N GLU A 17 11.07 -2.98 -11.67
CA GLU A 17 11.50 -1.86 -12.53
C GLU A 17 12.70 -1.09 -11.94
N SER A 18 12.83 -1.09 -10.62
CA SER A 18 13.98 -0.51 -9.94
C SER A 18 15.19 -1.46 -9.86
N ASN A 19 15.10 -2.67 -10.43
CA ASN A 19 16.10 -3.74 -10.30
C ASN A 19 16.42 -4.08 -8.83
N ILE A 20 15.40 -4.11 -7.96
CA ILE A 20 15.51 -4.46 -6.56
C ILE A 20 14.83 -5.82 -6.34
N SER A 21 15.63 -6.83 -5.98
CA SER A 21 15.14 -8.18 -5.68
C SER A 21 14.80 -8.39 -4.19
N ASP A 22 15.30 -7.52 -3.31
CA ASP A 22 15.09 -7.64 -1.87
C ASP A 22 13.70 -7.11 -1.47
N GLN A 23 12.79 -8.03 -1.16
CA GLN A 23 11.43 -7.74 -0.71
C GLN A 23 11.39 -6.96 0.62
N SER A 24 12.48 -6.93 1.39
CA SER A 24 12.56 -6.14 2.62
C SER A 24 12.49 -4.63 2.35
N ALA A 25 12.66 -4.20 1.10
CA ALA A 25 12.44 -2.82 0.67
C ALA A 25 10.99 -2.36 0.92
N ILE A 26 9.99 -3.24 0.71
CA ILE A 26 8.57 -2.94 0.99
C ILE A 26 8.37 -2.62 2.47
N LEU A 27 8.99 -3.40 3.37
CA LEU A 27 8.92 -3.13 4.82
C LEU A 27 9.60 -1.81 5.21
N THR A 28 10.59 -1.38 4.44
CA THR A 28 11.23 -0.07 4.66
C THR A 28 10.35 1.07 4.13
N ILE A 29 9.69 0.88 2.98
CA ILE A 29 8.72 1.84 2.44
C ILE A 29 7.54 2.03 3.40
N ASP A 30 7.06 0.99 4.08
CA ASP A 30 6.00 1.06 5.10
C ASP A 30 6.32 2.04 6.25
N LYS A 31 7.59 2.35 6.45
CA LYS A 31 8.02 3.32 7.46
C LYS A 31 8.01 4.77 6.97
N LEU A 32 7.65 5.03 5.70
CA LEU A 32 7.76 6.36 5.09
C LEU A 32 7.07 7.45 5.91
N ASP A 33 5.85 7.19 6.39
CA ASP A 33 5.09 8.13 7.22
C ASP A 33 5.74 8.37 8.60
N LYS A 34 6.60 7.46 9.09
CA LYS A 34 7.24 7.53 10.40
C LYS A 34 8.62 8.18 10.39
N ILE A 35 9.45 7.82 9.41
CA ILE A 35 10.86 8.22 9.35
C ILE A 35 11.18 9.19 8.20
N GLY A 36 10.15 9.50 7.40
CA GLY A 36 10.29 10.38 6.23
C GLY A 36 11.14 9.79 5.10
N LEU A 37 11.19 10.53 4.00
CA LEU A 37 11.87 10.07 2.78
C LEU A 37 13.37 9.82 2.99
N GLU A 38 14.05 10.72 3.69
CA GLU A 38 15.49 10.59 3.93
C GLU A 38 15.81 9.43 4.90
N GLY A 39 14.93 9.17 5.87
CA GLY A 39 15.03 8.00 6.75
C GLY A 39 14.90 6.70 5.97
N VAL A 40 13.91 6.62 5.06
CA VAL A 40 13.72 5.47 4.16
C VAL A 40 14.95 5.26 3.27
N LYS A 41 15.45 6.31 2.60
CA LYS A 41 16.66 6.23 1.77
C LYS A 41 17.88 5.74 2.57
N LYS A 42 18.06 6.25 3.79
CA LYS A 42 19.16 5.84 4.67
C LYS A 42 19.06 4.35 5.03
N GLU A 43 17.88 3.88 5.43
CA GLU A 43 17.66 2.48 5.79
C GLU A 43 17.86 1.55 4.59
N LEU A 44 17.37 1.92 3.40
CA LEU A 44 17.59 1.16 2.16
C LEU A 44 19.08 1.05 1.81
N ARG A 45 19.85 2.15 1.96
CA ARG A 45 21.32 2.13 1.76
C ARG A 45 22.01 1.19 2.75
N GLN A 46 21.62 1.21 4.01
CA GLN A 46 22.16 0.32 5.04
C GLN A 46 21.91 -1.17 4.74
N LYS A 47 20.79 -1.48 4.07
CA LYS A 47 20.49 -2.83 3.58
C LYS A 47 21.23 -3.19 2.28
N GLY A 48 22.07 -2.30 1.76
CA GLY A 48 22.80 -2.52 0.51
C GLY A 48 21.94 -2.44 -0.76
N ILE A 49 20.72 -1.91 -0.65
CA ILE A 49 19.81 -1.77 -1.78
C ILE A 49 20.33 -0.66 -2.70
N LYS A 50 20.44 -0.99 -3.99
CA LYS A 50 20.82 -0.07 -5.07
C LYS A 50 19.58 0.52 -5.74
N ASN A 51 19.78 1.49 -6.63
CA ASN A 51 18.71 2.11 -7.43
C ASN A 51 17.57 2.76 -6.62
N ILE A 52 17.89 3.23 -5.40
CA ILE A 52 16.92 3.82 -4.47
C ILE A 52 16.20 5.02 -5.10
N GLU A 53 16.90 5.85 -5.87
CA GLU A 53 16.30 7.04 -6.50
C GLU A 53 15.22 6.65 -7.53
N GLN A 54 15.41 5.56 -8.27
CA GLN A 54 14.39 5.03 -9.19
C GLN A 54 13.15 4.54 -8.42
N LEU A 55 13.36 3.78 -7.34
CA LEU A 55 12.29 3.32 -6.46
C LEU A 55 11.48 4.50 -5.92
N ILE A 56 12.15 5.50 -5.34
CA ILE A 56 11.50 6.68 -4.78
C ILE A 56 10.71 7.45 -5.84
N LYS A 57 11.28 7.62 -7.03
CA LYS A 57 10.60 8.28 -8.15
C LYS A 57 9.30 7.57 -8.53
N LEU A 58 9.29 6.24 -8.56
CA LEU A 58 8.11 5.46 -8.93
C LEU A 58 7.01 5.50 -7.85
N ILE A 59 7.36 5.32 -6.57
CA ILE A 59 6.37 5.36 -5.48
C ILE A 59 5.76 6.75 -5.25
N GLN A 60 6.41 7.82 -5.71
CA GLN A 60 5.91 9.20 -5.61
C GLN A 60 4.96 9.59 -6.74
N ILE A 61 4.82 8.79 -7.78
CA ILE A 61 3.82 9.02 -8.83
C ILE A 61 2.43 9.01 -8.20
N LYS A 62 1.54 9.89 -8.67
CA LYS A 62 0.14 9.98 -8.19
C LYS A 62 -0.86 9.59 -9.27
N ASP A 63 -0.42 9.52 -10.49
CA ASP A 63 -1.23 9.17 -11.65
C ASP A 63 -1.02 7.70 -12.01
N ILE A 64 -2.10 6.91 -11.99
CA ILE A 64 -2.04 5.46 -12.24
C ILE A 64 -1.68 5.14 -13.69
N ASP A 65 -2.12 5.93 -14.66
CA ASP A 65 -1.84 5.68 -16.08
C ASP A 65 -0.38 6.00 -16.38
N LYS A 66 0.17 7.05 -15.75
CA LYS A 66 1.59 7.37 -15.82
C LYS A 66 2.43 6.26 -15.21
N LEU A 67 2.06 5.74 -14.03
CA LEU A 67 2.79 4.63 -13.42
C LEU A 67 2.69 3.38 -14.29
N ASP A 68 1.50 3.03 -14.75
CA ASP A 68 1.21 1.87 -15.60
C ASP A 68 2.10 1.84 -16.85
N SER A 69 2.28 3.00 -17.50
CA SER A 69 3.13 3.13 -18.69
C SER A 69 4.63 2.89 -18.43
N LEU A 70 5.07 2.92 -17.17
CA LEU A 70 6.46 2.71 -16.76
C LEU A 70 6.72 1.30 -16.22
N LEU A 71 5.67 0.51 -15.97
CA LEU A 71 5.77 -0.84 -15.45
C LEU A 71 5.67 -1.87 -16.57
N THR A 72 6.55 -2.87 -16.54
CA THR A 72 6.48 -4.02 -17.45
C THR A 72 5.32 -4.96 -17.08
N ASP A 73 5.07 -5.12 -15.78
CA ASP A 73 3.97 -5.93 -15.26
C ASP A 73 2.86 -5.02 -14.76
N GLN A 74 1.73 -5.06 -15.43
CA GLN A 74 0.56 -4.18 -15.24
C GLN A 74 -0.59 -4.88 -14.51
N GLU A 75 -0.41 -6.09 -14.00
CA GLU A 75 -1.50 -6.82 -13.32
C GLU A 75 -2.06 -6.02 -12.14
N GLY A 76 -1.19 -5.50 -11.29
CA GLY A 76 -1.59 -4.73 -10.11
C GLY A 76 -2.26 -3.40 -10.43
N THR A 77 -1.79 -2.67 -11.45
CA THR A 77 -2.42 -1.41 -11.90
C THR A 77 -3.77 -1.66 -12.54
N ASN A 78 -3.93 -2.74 -13.32
CA ASN A 78 -5.21 -3.12 -13.89
C ASN A 78 -6.24 -3.49 -12.79
N GLU A 79 -5.83 -4.21 -11.76
CA GLU A 79 -6.70 -4.49 -10.60
C GLU A 79 -7.15 -3.20 -9.89
N LEU A 80 -6.23 -2.24 -9.69
CA LEU A 80 -6.57 -0.94 -9.10
C LEU A 80 -7.51 -0.12 -9.98
N LYS A 81 -7.28 -0.07 -11.30
CA LYS A 81 -8.18 0.62 -12.25
C LYS A 81 -9.59 0.04 -12.20
N ASN A 82 -9.72 -1.28 -12.17
CA ASN A 82 -11.00 -1.95 -12.02
C ASN A 82 -11.68 -1.60 -10.69
N LEU A 83 -10.91 -1.63 -9.58
CA LEU A 83 -11.42 -1.24 -8.26
C LEU A 83 -11.92 0.21 -8.27
N LEU A 84 -11.16 1.15 -8.82
CA LEU A 84 -11.56 2.55 -8.91
C LEU A 84 -12.86 2.73 -9.71
N ASN A 85 -13.06 1.95 -10.79
CA ASN A 85 -14.29 1.96 -11.55
C ASN A 85 -15.49 1.49 -10.70
N TYR A 86 -15.33 0.42 -9.91
CA TYR A 86 -16.39 -0.02 -8.98
C TYR A 86 -16.67 1.02 -7.90
N LEU A 87 -15.64 1.59 -7.28
CA LEU A 87 -15.81 2.63 -6.25
C LEU A 87 -16.58 3.84 -6.79
N LYS A 88 -16.29 4.23 -8.04
CA LYS A 88 -17.03 5.31 -8.74
C LYS A 88 -18.49 4.94 -8.97
N LEU A 89 -18.81 3.70 -9.36
CA LEU A 89 -20.18 3.24 -9.55
C LEU A 89 -20.99 3.24 -8.24
N PHE A 90 -20.34 3.02 -7.10
CA PHE A 90 -20.95 3.09 -5.78
C PHE A 90 -20.92 4.49 -5.15
N ASP A 91 -20.53 5.52 -5.90
CA ASP A 91 -20.38 6.92 -5.43
C ASP A 91 -19.50 7.05 -4.18
N ILE A 92 -18.50 6.17 -4.03
CA ILE A 92 -17.54 6.24 -2.93
C ILE A 92 -16.50 7.29 -3.29
N LYS A 93 -16.41 8.32 -2.44
CA LYS A 93 -15.50 9.47 -2.55
C LYS A 93 -14.36 9.32 -1.53
N ASP A 94 -13.46 10.29 -1.51
CA ASP A 94 -12.34 10.34 -0.55
C ASP A 94 -11.33 9.18 -0.70
N ILE A 95 -11.19 8.68 -1.92
CA ILE A 95 -10.21 7.67 -2.29
C ILE A 95 -8.91 8.35 -2.75
N GLN A 96 -7.79 7.91 -2.21
CA GLN A 96 -6.46 8.35 -2.60
C GLN A 96 -5.60 7.16 -3.03
N LEU A 97 -5.16 7.14 -4.27
CA LEU A 97 -4.09 6.25 -4.70
C LEU A 97 -2.77 6.67 -4.05
N ASP A 98 -2.08 5.71 -3.44
CA ASP A 98 -0.80 5.95 -2.81
C ASP A 98 0.14 4.77 -3.01
N PHE A 99 0.98 4.87 -4.03
CA PHE A 99 1.94 3.80 -4.38
C PHE A 99 3.09 3.65 -3.39
N SER A 100 3.17 4.52 -2.38
CA SER A 100 4.04 4.33 -1.22
C SER A 100 3.35 3.60 -0.06
N LEU A 101 2.02 3.43 -0.10
CA LEU A 101 1.32 2.65 0.91
C LEU A 101 1.80 1.20 0.84
N ALA A 102 2.45 0.76 1.88
CA ALA A 102 2.79 -0.63 2.15
C ALA A 102 2.14 -1.05 3.46
N ARG A 103 2.05 -2.33 3.71
CA ARG A 103 1.56 -2.88 4.98
C ARG A 103 2.61 -3.86 5.50
N GLY A 104 2.96 -3.73 6.77
CA GLY A 104 3.99 -4.56 7.41
C GLY A 104 3.67 -6.06 7.49
N LEU A 105 2.54 -6.49 6.96
CA LEU A 105 2.10 -7.89 6.98
C LEU A 105 2.29 -8.52 5.59
N THR A 106 3.04 -9.60 5.54
CA THR A 106 3.49 -10.24 4.29
C THR A 106 2.44 -11.16 3.64
N TYR A 107 1.27 -11.32 4.24
CA TYR A 107 0.23 -12.22 3.74
C TYR A 107 -0.70 -11.59 2.69
N TYR A 108 -0.65 -10.28 2.47
CA TYR A 108 -1.45 -9.64 1.44
C TYR A 108 -0.99 -10.05 0.03
N THR A 109 -1.96 -10.30 -0.84
CA THR A 109 -1.72 -10.82 -2.20
C THR A 109 -2.09 -9.84 -3.31
N SER A 110 -2.87 -8.81 -2.99
CA SER A 110 -3.38 -7.85 -3.98
C SER A 110 -3.65 -6.49 -3.32
N THR A 111 -4.86 -5.95 -3.47
CA THR A 111 -5.23 -4.63 -2.94
C THR A 111 -5.05 -4.55 -1.44
N ILE A 112 -4.45 -3.47 -0.99
CA ILE A 112 -4.31 -3.04 0.40
C ILE A 112 -4.92 -1.66 0.56
N PHE A 113 -5.43 -1.38 1.75
CA PHE A 113 -6.03 -0.08 2.06
C PHE A 113 -5.83 0.32 3.52
N GLU A 114 -5.82 1.62 3.72
CA GLU A 114 -5.68 2.25 5.02
C GLU A 114 -6.66 3.40 5.15
N LEU A 115 -7.33 3.51 6.30
CA LEU A 115 -8.17 4.64 6.65
C LEU A 115 -7.38 5.62 7.49
N LYS A 116 -7.31 6.86 7.02
CA LYS A 116 -6.74 7.99 7.77
C LYS A 116 -7.82 9.02 8.08
N LEU A 117 -7.65 9.74 9.17
CA LEU A 117 -8.57 10.84 9.53
C LEU A 117 -8.53 11.96 8.53
N ASP A 118 -7.35 12.25 8.01
CA ASP A 118 -7.14 13.29 7.03
C ASP A 118 -6.10 12.85 5.99
N ALA A 119 -5.94 13.65 4.94
CA ALA A 119 -5.01 13.39 3.86
C ALA A 119 -3.56 13.75 4.19
N SER A 120 -3.26 14.24 5.41
CA SER A 120 -1.89 14.59 5.79
C SER A 120 -0.99 13.35 5.88
N PRO A 121 0.31 13.47 5.59
CA PRO A 121 1.25 12.36 5.74
C PRO A 121 1.27 11.79 7.16
N ASN A 122 1.08 12.66 8.17
CA ASN A 122 1.06 12.29 9.58
C ASN A 122 -0.35 12.02 10.12
N GLY A 123 -1.36 11.99 9.26
CA GLY A 123 -2.74 11.69 9.63
C GLY A 123 -2.85 10.35 10.35
N LEU A 124 -3.65 10.33 11.42
CA LEU A 124 -3.82 9.14 12.24
C LEU A 124 -4.50 8.03 11.43
N SER A 125 -3.84 6.88 11.33
CA SER A 125 -4.44 5.67 10.75
C SER A 125 -5.40 5.05 11.76
N ILE A 126 -6.68 4.97 11.42
CA ILE A 126 -7.75 4.43 12.28
C ILE A 126 -8.16 3.01 11.90
N GLY A 127 -7.68 2.51 10.79
CA GLY A 127 -7.97 1.15 10.35
C GLY A 127 -7.26 0.80 9.06
N GLY A 128 -7.36 -0.43 8.66
CA GLY A 128 -6.84 -0.87 7.38
C GLY A 128 -6.93 -2.37 7.18
N GLY A 129 -6.66 -2.79 5.97
CA GLY A 129 -6.79 -4.16 5.56
C GLY A 129 -6.29 -4.41 4.15
N GLY A 130 -6.75 -5.50 3.57
CA GLY A 130 -6.43 -5.87 2.20
C GLY A 130 -6.85 -7.28 1.86
N ARG A 131 -6.56 -7.68 0.63
CA ARG A 131 -6.83 -9.01 0.10
C ARG A 131 -5.69 -9.97 0.43
N TYR A 132 -6.06 -11.17 0.88
CA TYR A 132 -5.13 -12.24 1.23
C TYR A 132 -5.68 -13.60 0.80
N ASP A 133 -5.27 -14.08 -0.36
CA ASP A 133 -5.83 -15.31 -0.95
C ASP A 133 -5.20 -16.59 -0.37
N ASN A 134 -4.04 -16.50 0.26
CA ASN A 134 -3.28 -17.66 0.70
C ASN A 134 -3.46 -17.96 2.21
N LEU A 135 -3.81 -16.97 3.02
CA LEU A 135 -3.84 -17.12 4.48
C LEU A 135 -4.85 -18.17 4.95
N ILE A 136 -6.08 -18.12 4.43
CA ILE A 136 -7.12 -19.11 4.79
C ILE A 136 -6.77 -20.47 4.20
N GLY A 137 -6.17 -20.52 3.02
CA GLY A 137 -5.74 -21.75 2.37
C GLY A 137 -4.74 -22.57 3.18
N MET A 138 -3.90 -21.92 3.98
CA MET A 138 -2.95 -22.61 4.89
C MET A 138 -3.66 -23.49 5.92
N PHE A 139 -4.88 -23.13 6.29
CA PHE A 139 -5.70 -23.90 7.23
C PHE A 139 -6.75 -24.79 6.53
N ALA A 140 -7.26 -24.34 5.40
CA ALA A 140 -8.34 -25.01 4.67
C ALA A 140 -7.86 -26.07 3.65
N GLY A 141 -6.56 -26.15 3.40
CA GLY A 141 -5.96 -27.06 2.40
C GLY A 141 -6.35 -26.73 0.94
N ARG A 142 -6.92 -25.57 0.68
CA ARG A 142 -7.31 -25.09 -0.66
C ARG A 142 -7.22 -23.57 -0.72
N SER A 143 -6.96 -23.00 -1.91
CA SER A 143 -6.98 -21.54 -2.09
C SER A 143 -8.38 -20.99 -1.80
N VAL A 144 -8.47 -19.98 -0.95
CA VAL A 144 -9.71 -19.29 -0.58
C VAL A 144 -9.45 -17.79 -0.65
N PRO A 145 -9.91 -17.10 -1.72
CA PRO A 145 -9.80 -15.65 -1.78
C PRO A 145 -10.51 -14.99 -0.60
N ALA A 146 -9.82 -14.09 0.06
CA ALA A 146 -10.38 -13.39 1.21
C ALA A 146 -9.90 -11.94 1.26
N VAL A 147 -10.73 -11.09 1.84
CA VAL A 147 -10.41 -9.71 2.19
C VAL A 147 -10.75 -9.50 3.66
N GLY A 148 -9.91 -8.77 4.37
CA GLY A 148 -10.12 -8.46 5.77
C GLY A 148 -9.82 -7.01 6.07
N PHE A 149 -10.44 -6.54 7.15
CA PHE A 149 -10.32 -5.17 7.63
C PHE A 149 -10.30 -5.15 9.16
N SER A 150 -9.52 -4.26 9.74
CA SER A 150 -9.44 -4.07 11.18
C SER A 150 -9.42 -2.59 11.52
N PHE A 151 -10.17 -2.21 12.55
CA PHE A 151 -10.13 -0.88 13.16
C PHE A 151 -9.14 -0.85 14.33
N GLY A 152 -8.47 0.29 14.51
CA GLY A 152 -7.70 0.58 15.71
C GLY A 152 -8.61 1.11 16.83
N LEU A 153 -9.14 0.22 17.67
CA LEU A 153 -10.13 0.58 18.69
C LEU A 153 -9.64 1.73 19.60
N ASP A 154 -8.43 1.61 20.13
CA ASP A 154 -7.86 2.64 21.03
C ASP A 154 -7.77 4.02 20.37
N ARG A 155 -7.40 4.03 19.08
CA ARG A 155 -7.31 5.26 18.30
C ARG A 155 -8.68 5.92 18.07
N ILE A 156 -9.70 5.10 17.84
CA ILE A 156 -11.09 5.59 17.68
C ILE A 156 -11.62 6.12 19.01
N ILE A 157 -11.35 5.43 20.12
CA ILE A 157 -11.75 5.88 21.45
C ILE A 157 -11.07 7.21 21.80
N GLU A 158 -9.75 7.33 21.55
CA GLU A 158 -9.02 8.57 21.79
C GLU A 158 -9.61 9.75 21.00
N LEU A 159 -9.98 9.52 19.74
CA LEU A 159 -10.62 10.56 18.91
C LEU A 159 -11.96 11.02 19.46
N LEU A 160 -12.83 10.07 19.81
CA LEU A 160 -14.16 10.38 20.35
C LEU A 160 -14.11 11.01 21.74
N SER A 161 -13.02 10.81 22.48
CA SER A 161 -12.84 11.39 23.82
C SER A 161 -12.31 12.81 23.77
N ASN A 162 -11.80 13.28 22.64
CA ASN A 162 -11.26 14.63 22.43
C ASN A 162 -12.25 15.59 21.73
N GLU A 163 -13.46 15.11 21.40
CA GLU A 163 -14.59 15.94 20.98
C GLU A 163 -15.44 16.40 22.19
#